data_e379eb309f320d90c000d81010646732
#
_entry.id   e379eb309f320d90c000d81010646732
#
_cell.length_a   1.000
_cell.length_b   1.000
_cell.length_c   1.000
_cell.angle_alpha   90.00
_cell.angle_beta   90.00
_cell.angle_gamma   90.00
#
_symmetry.space_group_name_H-M   'P 1'
#
loop_
_entity.id
_entity.type
_entity.pdbx_description
1 polymer ?
#
loop_
_entity_poly.entity_id
_entity_poly.type
_entity_poly.pdbx_seq_one_letter_code
_entity_poly.pdbx_strand_id
1 'polypeptide(L)'
;MTAHDVRLTRAAQLVAAPQQPARHPLTELSTERLARRLVVYNPAQDEVPPLLMRARREIAQLTTADVVHRVISHNPDSFWAIARRGEYGAQRRSAEGFFAFLLLNEEGAERLIDGTLDTSDPDPAMLAAQSEKPAAIYLWAGHARGALTGAIPLVFEKLSTPQYRDVDAYSRAVSADGQRILEAIGFQRGATFRNKSAPHLHMYRRANRDTDNCPLYDGYRGRGNAGDLSVTIARTLEDVMRVTSIRSAVYMSEQECPYDEEFDGNDFSATHLIGYVGNEPAGCLRVRYFADFAKIERLAVRREFRKTRLAFQIVRAGIELCRTKGYRRLYGHSQKRLLNFWGRFGFQPLKGGKEFNFSDFDYVEIVLDTTPHPKAISIGVDPYIMIRPEGRWHVPGILERSAIRPVTCPSVAKQRERSRA
;
A
#
# COMPACT_ATOMS: atom_id res chain seq x y z
N MET A 1 60.82 20.03 28.22
CA MET A 1 60.93 18.76 27.50
C MET A 1 59.51 18.21 27.54
N THR A 2 58.75 18.65 26.74
CA THR A 2 58.02 18.31 25.48
C THR A 2 57.26 17.02 25.63
N ALA A 3 55.96 17.22 25.94
CA ALA A 3 54.90 16.20 25.85
C ALA A 3 54.42 16.14 24.38
N HIS A 4 54.49 14.98 23.78
CA HIS A 4 54.03 14.74 22.43
C HIS A 4 52.52 14.39 22.47
N ASP A 5 51.74 15.25 21.78
CA ASP A 5 50.35 15.05 21.43
C ASP A 5 50.20 13.78 20.57
N VAL A 6 49.38 12.85 21.04
CA VAL A 6 48.84 11.75 20.22
C VAL A 6 47.39 12.02 20.03
N ARG A 7 47.02 12.67 18.93
CA ARG A 7 45.64 12.75 18.44
C ARG A 7 45.23 11.41 17.86
N LEU A 8 44.42 10.68 18.61
CA LEU A 8 43.68 9.55 18.11
C LEU A 8 42.52 10.03 17.22
N THR A 9 42.76 10.03 15.93
CA THR A 9 41.72 10.18 14.91
C THR A 9 40.84 8.93 14.92
N ARG A 10 39.70 9.01 15.56
CA ARG A 10 38.62 8.05 15.41
C ARG A 10 37.99 8.23 14.03
N ALA A 11 38.44 7.46 13.04
CA ALA A 11 37.70 7.26 11.81
C ALA A 11 36.43 6.47 12.13
N ALA A 12 35.33 7.17 12.29
CA ALA A 12 34.00 6.55 12.26
C ALA A 12 33.77 6.01 10.84
N GLN A 13 33.90 4.71 10.67
CA GLN A 13 33.39 4.03 9.49
C GLN A 13 31.87 4.15 9.53
N LEU A 14 31.36 5.14 8.80
CA LEU A 14 29.99 5.18 8.34
C LEU A 14 29.80 3.96 7.43
N VAL A 15 29.21 2.91 7.97
CA VAL A 15 28.63 1.84 7.16
C VAL A 15 27.50 2.52 6.37
N ALA A 16 27.79 2.83 5.11
CA ALA A 16 26.79 3.32 4.19
C ALA A 16 25.69 2.27 4.09
N ALA A 17 24.48 2.62 4.50
CA ALA A 17 23.30 1.85 4.19
C ALA A 17 23.29 1.59 2.66
N PRO A 18 22.93 0.40 2.19
CA PRO A 18 22.89 0.12 0.77
C PRO A 18 21.97 1.14 0.10
N GLN A 19 22.57 2.02 -0.71
CA GLN A 19 21.82 2.98 -1.52
C GLN A 19 20.94 2.17 -2.45
N GLN A 20 19.63 2.23 -2.26
CA GLN A 20 18.69 1.77 -3.28
C GLN A 20 19.05 2.52 -4.57
N PRO A 21 19.17 1.82 -5.72
CA PRO A 21 19.42 2.49 -6.98
C PRO A 21 18.32 3.53 -7.18
N ALA A 22 18.71 4.78 -7.37
CA ALA A 22 17.81 5.89 -7.59
C ALA A 22 16.92 5.55 -8.79
N ARG A 23 15.64 5.26 -8.53
CA ARG A 23 14.65 5.02 -9.58
C ARG A 23 14.50 6.32 -10.36
N HIS A 24 14.78 6.25 -11.65
CA HIS A 24 14.72 7.44 -12.51
C HIS A 24 13.25 7.88 -12.58
N PRO A 25 12.88 9.12 -12.19
CA PRO A 25 11.48 9.59 -12.15
C PRO A 25 10.75 9.45 -13.48
N LEU A 26 11.48 9.51 -14.61
CA LEU A 26 10.96 9.33 -15.96
C LEU A 26 10.46 7.90 -16.24
N THR A 27 10.99 6.88 -15.57
CA THR A 27 10.61 5.48 -15.77
C THR A 27 9.26 5.18 -15.10
N GLU A 28 8.99 5.75 -13.93
CA GLU A 28 7.70 5.58 -13.24
C GLU A 28 6.56 6.27 -14.02
N LEU A 29 6.75 7.50 -14.47
CA LEU A 29 5.77 8.24 -15.27
C LEU A 29 5.44 7.57 -16.61
N SER A 30 6.43 6.95 -17.28
CA SER A 30 6.21 6.25 -18.54
C SER A 30 5.41 4.95 -18.33
N THR A 31 5.69 4.22 -17.27
CA THR A 31 5.02 2.94 -16.98
C THR A 31 3.54 3.14 -16.61
N GLU A 32 3.21 4.16 -15.81
CA GLU A 32 1.83 4.51 -15.48
C GLU A 32 1.03 4.96 -16.72
N ARG A 33 1.63 5.78 -17.60
CA ARG A 33 0.99 6.19 -18.85
C ARG A 33 0.70 5.01 -19.77
N LEU A 34 1.61 4.04 -19.84
CA LEU A 34 1.42 2.82 -20.61
C LEU A 34 0.33 1.93 -19.99
N ALA A 35 0.31 1.77 -18.67
CA ALA A 35 -0.71 1.02 -17.95
C ALA A 35 -2.13 1.50 -18.26
N ARG A 36 -2.34 2.81 -18.39
CA ARG A 36 -3.65 3.40 -18.75
C ARG A 36 -4.20 2.95 -20.10
N ARG A 37 -3.36 2.50 -21.01
CA ARG A 37 -3.73 2.02 -22.34
C ARG A 37 -3.93 0.51 -22.42
N LEU A 38 -3.74 -0.19 -21.32
CA LEU A 38 -3.78 -1.63 -21.25
C LEU A 38 -4.92 -2.13 -20.37
N VAL A 39 -5.29 -3.39 -20.57
CA VAL A 39 -6.23 -4.14 -19.73
C VAL A 39 -5.60 -5.48 -19.42
N VAL A 40 -5.77 -5.92 -18.16
CA VAL A 40 -5.33 -7.25 -17.70
C VAL A 40 -6.56 -8.01 -17.23
N TYR A 41 -6.75 -9.22 -17.72
CA TYR A 41 -7.92 -10.06 -17.46
C TYR A 41 -7.59 -11.55 -17.49
N ASN A 42 -8.43 -12.38 -16.86
CA ASN A 42 -8.32 -13.83 -16.99
C ASN A 42 -8.89 -14.26 -18.35
N PRO A 43 -8.08 -14.89 -19.22
CA PRO A 43 -8.52 -15.27 -20.56
C PRO A 43 -9.48 -16.46 -20.55
N ALA A 44 -10.30 -16.56 -21.59
CA ALA A 44 -11.02 -17.79 -21.88
C ALA A 44 -10.05 -18.88 -22.37
N GLN A 45 -10.48 -20.14 -22.31
CA GLN A 45 -9.58 -21.26 -22.64
C GLN A 45 -9.05 -21.22 -24.08
N ASP A 46 -9.85 -20.76 -25.04
CA ASP A 46 -9.48 -20.62 -26.46
C ASP A 46 -8.50 -19.47 -26.74
N GLU A 47 -8.38 -18.50 -25.82
CA GLU A 47 -7.41 -17.40 -25.94
C GLU A 47 -5.97 -17.80 -25.53
N VAL A 48 -5.80 -18.86 -24.75
CA VAL A 48 -4.49 -19.30 -24.22
C VAL A 48 -3.55 -19.84 -25.30
N PRO A 49 -3.96 -20.78 -26.20
CA PRO A 49 -3.05 -21.34 -27.20
C PRO A 49 -2.42 -20.29 -28.13
N PRO A 50 -3.15 -19.30 -28.68
CA PRO A 50 -2.53 -18.26 -29.51
C PRO A 50 -1.50 -17.41 -28.76
N LEU A 51 -1.70 -17.12 -27.48
CA LEU A 51 -0.76 -16.39 -26.64
C LEU A 51 0.54 -17.18 -26.43
N LEU A 52 0.42 -18.47 -26.10
CA LEU A 52 1.58 -19.35 -25.94
C LEU A 52 2.34 -19.52 -27.25
N MET A 53 1.64 -19.64 -28.39
CA MET A 53 2.28 -19.75 -29.69
C MET A 53 3.13 -18.53 -30.05
N ARG A 54 2.65 -17.30 -29.69
CA ARG A 54 3.45 -16.09 -29.86
C ARG A 54 4.67 -16.09 -28.95
N ALA A 55 4.49 -16.44 -27.68
CA ALA A 55 5.57 -16.42 -26.69
C ALA A 55 6.66 -17.46 -26.97
N ARG A 56 6.32 -18.62 -27.56
CA ARG A 56 7.28 -19.68 -27.93
C ARG A 56 8.34 -19.24 -28.92
N ARG A 57 8.09 -18.19 -29.70
CA ARG A 57 9.11 -17.59 -30.57
C ARG A 57 10.31 -17.02 -29.83
N GLU A 58 10.12 -16.75 -28.52
CA GLU A 58 11.09 -16.06 -27.68
C GLU A 58 11.45 -16.84 -26.44
N ILE A 59 10.52 -17.62 -25.91
CA ILE A 59 10.69 -18.44 -24.71
C ILE A 59 10.72 -19.91 -25.15
N ALA A 60 11.94 -20.44 -25.29
CA ALA A 60 12.15 -21.77 -25.83
C ALA A 60 11.55 -22.91 -24.98
N GLN A 61 11.44 -22.73 -23.67
CA GLN A 61 10.99 -23.75 -22.72
C GLN A 61 9.61 -23.41 -22.12
N LEU A 62 8.67 -23.00 -22.98
CA LEU A 62 7.30 -22.73 -22.52
C LEU A 62 6.50 -24.03 -22.49
N THR A 63 5.77 -24.27 -21.42
CA THR A 63 4.90 -25.44 -21.25
C THR A 63 3.75 -25.51 -22.28
N THR A 64 3.02 -26.62 -22.33
CA THR A 64 1.91 -26.83 -23.26
C THR A 64 0.64 -26.10 -22.84
N ALA A 65 -0.28 -25.88 -23.78
CA ALA A 65 -1.58 -25.27 -23.49
C ALA A 65 -2.40 -26.11 -22.49
N ASP A 66 -2.32 -27.43 -22.59
CA ASP A 66 -3.06 -28.35 -21.71
C ASP A 66 -2.61 -28.22 -20.25
N VAL A 67 -1.29 -28.07 -20.03
CA VAL A 67 -0.75 -27.82 -18.68
C VAL A 67 -1.24 -26.47 -18.15
N VAL A 68 -1.19 -25.41 -18.98
CA VAL A 68 -1.69 -24.09 -18.60
C VAL A 68 -3.16 -24.13 -18.28
N HIS A 69 -3.99 -24.84 -19.06
CA HIS A 69 -5.41 -25.00 -18.80
C HIS A 69 -5.69 -25.72 -17.48
N ARG A 70 -4.91 -26.76 -17.12
CA ARG A 70 -5.04 -27.41 -15.81
C ARG A 70 -4.74 -26.46 -14.67
N VAL A 71 -3.67 -25.66 -14.78
CA VAL A 71 -3.30 -24.67 -13.77
C VAL A 71 -4.37 -23.58 -13.63
N ILE A 72 -4.90 -23.05 -14.74
CA ILE A 72 -5.99 -22.06 -14.75
C ILE A 72 -7.27 -22.64 -14.15
N SER A 73 -7.59 -23.90 -14.47
CA SER A 73 -8.81 -24.57 -13.93
C SER A 73 -8.71 -24.77 -12.43
N HIS A 74 -7.50 -24.96 -11.90
CA HIS A 74 -7.25 -25.05 -10.46
C HIS A 74 -7.36 -23.69 -9.76
N ASN A 75 -6.77 -22.63 -10.38
CA ASN A 75 -6.89 -21.25 -9.88
C ASN A 75 -6.78 -20.25 -11.07
N PRO A 76 -7.88 -19.55 -11.41
CA PRO A 76 -7.90 -18.59 -12.53
C PRO A 76 -6.90 -17.46 -12.41
N ASP A 77 -6.53 -17.07 -11.17
CA ASP A 77 -5.55 -16.01 -10.91
C ASP A 77 -4.11 -16.40 -11.29
N SER A 78 -3.92 -17.64 -11.72
CA SER A 78 -2.63 -18.13 -12.24
C SER A 78 -2.27 -17.58 -13.61
N PHE A 79 -3.21 -16.96 -14.35
CA PHE A 79 -2.92 -16.47 -15.70
C PHE A 79 -3.67 -15.16 -16.01
N TRP A 80 -2.92 -14.14 -16.42
CA TRP A 80 -3.42 -12.82 -16.75
C TRP A 80 -3.02 -12.45 -18.16
N ALA A 81 -4.00 -12.36 -19.06
CA ALA A 81 -3.82 -11.87 -20.42
C ALA A 81 -3.76 -10.35 -20.46
N ILE A 82 -3.00 -9.80 -21.42
CA ILE A 82 -2.79 -8.38 -21.61
C ILE A 82 -3.34 -8.00 -22.98
N ALA A 83 -4.24 -7.03 -23.03
CA ALA A 83 -4.78 -6.46 -24.25
C ALA A 83 -4.64 -4.94 -24.26
N ARG A 84 -4.66 -4.34 -25.48
CA ARG A 84 -4.82 -2.89 -25.62
C ARG A 84 -6.26 -2.52 -25.33
N ARG A 85 -6.44 -1.47 -24.54
CA ARG A 85 -7.78 -1.02 -24.14
C ARG A 85 -8.71 -0.76 -25.33
N GLY A 86 -8.21 -0.18 -26.43
CA GLY A 86 -8.99 0.09 -27.61
C GLY A 86 -9.44 -1.16 -28.39
N GLU A 87 -8.83 -2.31 -28.11
CA GLU A 87 -9.12 -3.59 -28.75
C GLU A 87 -9.82 -4.58 -27.81
N TYR A 88 -10.08 -4.18 -26.59
CA TYR A 88 -10.77 -4.98 -25.58
C TYR A 88 -12.25 -4.55 -25.48
N GLY A 89 -13.15 -5.43 -25.85
CA GLY A 89 -14.60 -5.22 -25.78
C GLY A 89 -15.38 -6.53 -25.72
N ALA A 90 -16.70 -6.44 -25.56
CA ALA A 90 -17.55 -7.61 -25.39
C ALA A 90 -17.52 -8.59 -26.57
N GLN A 91 -17.25 -8.10 -27.78
CA GLN A 91 -17.22 -8.90 -29.00
C GLN A 91 -15.80 -9.14 -29.56
N ARG A 92 -14.79 -8.51 -29.02
CA ARG A 92 -13.42 -8.60 -29.50
C ARG A 92 -12.44 -8.55 -28.33
N ARG A 93 -11.80 -9.67 -28.06
CA ARG A 93 -10.72 -9.79 -27.09
C ARG A 93 -9.46 -10.17 -27.87
N SER A 94 -8.57 -9.20 -28.07
CA SER A 94 -7.28 -9.45 -28.75
C SER A 94 -6.16 -9.31 -27.74
N ALA A 95 -5.86 -10.38 -27.02
CA ALA A 95 -4.72 -10.41 -26.13
C ALA A 95 -3.40 -10.48 -26.93
N GLU A 96 -2.41 -9.66 -26.52
CA GLU A 96 -1.10 -9.59 -27.16
C GLU A 96 0.03 -10.12 -26.28
N GLY A 97 -0.20 -10.21 -24.96
CA GLY A 97 0.77 -10.67 -23.97
C GLY A 97 0.11 -11.32 -22.79
N PHE A 98 0.91 -11.81 -21.85
CA PHE A 98 0.43 -12.41 -20.60
C PHE A 98 1.48 -12.44 -19.50
N PHE A 99 1.02 -12.63 -18.27
CA PHE A 99 1.79 -13.09 -17.11
C PHE A 99 1.15 -14.34 -16.53
N ALA A 100 1.95 -15.35 -16.25
CA ALA A 100 1.53 -16.60 -15.66
C ALA A 100 2.26 -16.86 -14.34
N PHE A 101 1.53 -17.39 -13.37
CA PHE A 101 2.00 -17.66 -12.02
C PHE A 101 1.65 -19.08 -11.60
N LEU A 102 2.52 -19.70 -10.79
CA LEU A 102 2.12 -20.83 -9.98
C LEU A 102 1.85 -20.28 -8.56
N LEU A 103 0.63 -20.41 -8.12
CA LEU A 103 0.19 -20.07 -6.79
C LEU A 103 0.38 -21.30 -5.91
N LEU A 104 1.52 -21.37 -5.22
CA LEU A 104 2.00 -22.58 -4.54
C LEU A 104 1.44 -22.66 -3.11
N ASN A 105 1.03 -23.85 -2.71
CA ASN A 105 0.80 -24.16 -1.30
C ASN A 105 2.14 -24.35 -0.55
N GLU A 106 2.11 -24.73 0.71
CA GLU A 106 3.33 -24.85 1.52
C GLU A 106 4.30 -25.90 0.97
N GLU A 107 3.81 -27.06 0.56
CA GLU A 107 4.63 -28.12 -0.03
C GLU A 107 5.23 -27.69 -1.37
N GLY A 108 4.42 -27.07 -2.23
CA GLY A 108 4.89 -26.53 -3.51
C GLY A 108 5.96 -25.46 -3.34
N ALA A 109 5.82 -24.58 -2.34
CA ALA A 109 6.83 -23.57 -2.00
C ALA A 109 8.14 -24.19 -1.52
N GLU A 110 8.09 -25.22 -0.68
CA GLU A 110 9.27 -25.94 -0.23
C GLU A 110 9.99 -26.65 -1.40
N ARG A 111 9.25 -27.32 -2.26
CA ARG A 111 9.81 -27.97 -3.46
C ARG A 111 10.42 -26.97 -4.46
N LEU A 112 9.84 -25.77 -4.57
CA LEU A 112 10.42 -24.70 -5.39
C LEU A 112 11.81 -24.31 -4.88
N ILE A 113 11.95 -24.11 -3.57
CA ILE A 113 13.22 -23.73 -2.93
C ILE A 113 14.25 -24.85 -3.02
N ASP A 114 13.83 -26.09 -2.83
CA ASP A 114 14.69 -27.29 -2.92
C ASP A 114 15.06 -27.63 -4.40
N GLY A 115 14.44 -26.94 -5.37
CA GLY A 115 14.67 -27.18 -6.80
C GLY A 115 14.06 -28.51 -7.33
N THR A 116 13.14 -29.09 -6.59
CA THR A 116 12.48 -30.37 -6.92
C THR A 116 11.07 -30.19 -7.48
N LEU A 117 10.55 -28.96 -7.56
CA LEU A 117 9.29 -28.66 -8.20
C LEU A 117 9.42 -28.76 -9.73
N ASP A 118 8.64 -29.64 -10.34
CA ASP A 118 8.52 -29.66 -11.81
C ASP A 118 7.67 -28.47 -12.26
N THR A 119 8.33 -27.43 -12.79
CA THR A 119 7.66 -26.26 -13.32
C THR A 119 7.22 -26.41 -14.76
N SER A 120 7.58 -27.51 -15.46
CA SER A 120 7.13 -27.78 -16.82
C SER A 120 5.75 -28.44 -16.84
N ASP A 121 5.46 -29.25 -15.83
CA ASP A 121 4.18 -29.92 -15.61
C ASP A 121 3.87 -29.97 -14.09
N PRO A 122 3.45 -28.85 -13.48
CA PRO A 122 3.23 -28.78 -12.04
C PRO A 122 2.05 -29.64 -11.61
N ASP A 123 2.29 -30.47 -10.58
CA ASP A 123 1.25 -31.25 -9.94
C ASP A 123 0.24 -30.33 -9.26
N PRO A 124 -1.08 -30.44 -9.55
CA PRO A 124 -2.13 -29.67 -8.87
C PRO A 124 -2.08 -29.76 -7.34
N ALA A 125 -1.59 -30.88 -6.78
CA ALA A 125 -1.42 -31.04 -5.33
C ALA A 125 -0.42 -30.03 -4.73
N MET A 126 0.46 -29.42 -5.54
CA MET A 126 1.43 -28.40 -5.11
C MET A 126 0.87 -26.97 -5.23
N LEU A 127 -0.33 -26.81 -5.79
CA LEU A 127 -0.95 -25.50 -6.04
C LEU A 127 -1.99 -25.18 -4.98
N ALA A 128 -2.14 -23.89 -4.69
CA ALA A 128 -3.22 -23.38 -3.85
C ALA A 128 -4.50 -23.20 -4.69
N ALA A 129 -5.62 -23.72 -4.21
CA ALA A 129 -6.92 -23.51 -4.83
C ALA A 129 -7.35 -22.04 -4.78
N GLN A 130 -8.36 -21.65 -5.60
CA GLN A 130 -8.83 -20.26 -5.69
C GLN A 130 -9.27 -19.66 -4.34
N SER A 131 -9.81 -20.47 -3.44
CA SER A 131 -10.25 -20.04 -2.10
C SER A 131 -9.15 -20.04 -1.05
N GLU A 132 -7.96 -20.54 -1.37
CA GLU A 132 -6.85 -20.70 -0.45
C GLU A 132 -5.84 -19.57 -0.60
N LYS A 133 -5.21 -19.18 0.51
CA LYS A 133 -4.08 -18.28 0.49
C LYS A 133 -2.83 -19.07 0.12
N PRO A 134 -2.13 -18.76 -1.00
CA PRO A 134 -0.90 -19.45 -1.33
C PRO A 134 0.22 -19.12 -0.32
N ALA A 135 1.15 -20.04 -0.16
CA ALA A 135 2.37 -19.85 0.63
C ALA A 135 3.45 -19.11 -0.17
N ALA A 136 3.45 -19.25 -1.51
CA ALA A 136 4.38 -18.57 -2.41
C ALA A 136 3.71 -18.29 -3.76
N ILE A 137 4.12 -17.20 -4.42
CA ILE A 137 3.74 -16.85 -5.79
C ILE A 137 4.98 -17.01 -6.66
N TYR A 138 5.00 -17.98 -7.57
CA TYR A 138 6.09 -18.15 -8.51
C TYR A 138 5.73 -17.53 -9.86
N LEU A 139 6.46 -16.49 -10.30
CA LEU A 139 6.33 -15.95 -11.66
C LEU A 139 6.84 -17.00 -12.65
N TRP A 140 5.92 -17.72 -13.23
CA TRP A 140 6.15 -18.89 -14.07
C TRP A 140 6.60 -18.53 -15.48
N ALA A 141 5.88 -17.59 -16.11
CA ALA A 141 6.23 -17.03 -17.40
C ALA A 141 5.66 -15.63 -17.57
N GLY A 142 6.32 -14.82 -18.39
CA GLY A 142 5.81 -13.50 -18.76
C GLY A 142 6.19 -13.19 -20.21
N HIS A 143 5.22 -12.79 -21.02
CA HIS A 143 5.42 -12.30 -22.37
C HIS A 143 4.72 -10.96 -22.54
N ALA A 144 5.48 -9.87 -22.35
CA ALA A 144 4.99 -8.50 -22.46
C ALA A 144 6.07 -7.62 -23.07
N ARG A 145 5.97 -7.32 -24.37
CA ARG A 145 6.96 -6.55 -25.13
C ARG A 145 6.61 -5.08 -25.24
N GLY A 146 7.63 -4.23 -25.23
CA GLY A 146 7.49 -2.80 -25.48
C GLY A 146 6.44 -2.17 -24.57
N ALA A 147 5.40 -1.57 -25.14
CA ALA A 147 4.32 -0.92 -24.40
C ALA A 147 3.55 -1.87 -23.45
N LEU A 148 3.55 -3.19 -23.70
CA LEU A 148 2.86 -4.17 -22.85
C LEU A 148 3.52 -4.33 -21.47
N THR A 149 4.79 -3.93 -21.31
CA THR A 149 5.45 -3.91 -20.00
C THR A 149 4.74 -2.99 -18.99
N GLY A 150 3.97 -2.02 -19.48
CA GLY A 150 3.08 -1.20 -18.66
C GLY A 150 1.95 -1.99 -17.97
N ALA A 151 1.74 -3.28 -18.31
CA ALA A 151 0.80 -4.13 -17.60
C ALA A 151 1.35 -4.67 -16.25
N ILE A 152 2.64 -4.58 -15.99
CA ILE A 152 3.24 -5.07 -14.73
C ILE A 152 2.55 -4.47 -13.50
N PRO A 153 2.35 -3.15 -13.36
CA PRO A 153 1.62 -2.58 -12.23
C PRO A 153 0.18 -3.08 -12.12
N LEU A 154 -0.50 -3.31 -13.25
CA LEU A 154 -1.88 -3.82 -13.26
C LEU A 154 -1.97 -5.26 -12.74
N VAL A 155 -1.00 -6.10 -13.07
CA VAL A 155 -0.92 -7.46 -12.53
C VAL A 155 -0.59 -7.44 -11.04
N PHE A 156 0.32 -6.59 -10.60
CA PHE A 156 0.60 -6.41 -9.19
C PHE A 156 -0.61 -5.89 -8.41
N GLU A 157 -1.45 -5.05 -9.00
CA GLU A 157 -2.72 -4.64 -8.42
C GLU A 157 -3.64 -5.84 -8.18
N LYS A 158 -3.76 -6.76 -9.16
CA LYS A 158 -4.54 -8.01 -9.02
C LYS A 158 -3.99 -8.89 -7.89
N LEU A 159 -2.69 -8.98 -7.78
CA LEU A 159 -2.01 -9.71 -6.70
C LEU A 159 -1.96 -8.94 -5.37
N SER A 160 -2.56 -7.74 -5.28
CA SER A 160 -2.64 -6.94 -4.04
C SER A 160 -3.95 -7.11 -3.27
N THR A 161 -4.78 -8.09 -3.66
CA THR A 161 -5.95 -8.50 -2.88
C THR A 161 -5.52 -9.09 -1.52
N PRO A 162 -6.39 -9.11 -0.51
CA PRO A 162 -6.08 -9.66 0.82
C PRO A 162 -5.51 -11.08 0.80
N GLN A 163 -5.87 -11.86 -0.21
CA GLN A 163 -5.41 -13.24 -0.37
C GLN A 163 -3.93 -13.33 -0.77
N TYR A 164 -3.43 -12.38 -1.57
CA TYR A 164 -2.10 -12.47 -2.19
C TYR A 164 -1.09 -11.43 -1.68
N ARG A 165 -1.54 -10.32 -1.12
CA ARG A 165 -0.72 -9.14 -0.84
C ARG A 165 0.48 -9.36 0.08
N ASP A 166 0.37 -10.34 1.02
CA ASP A 166 1.42 -10.65 1.99
C ASP A 166 2.25 -11.87 1.58
N VAL A 167 2.02 -12.39 0.37
CA VAL A 167 2.69 -13.60 -0.12
C VAL A 167 3.90 -13.20 -0.95
N ASP A 168 5.08 -13.70 -0.57
CA ASP A 168 6.31 -13.43 -1.28
C ASP A 168 6.29 -14.02 -2.70
N ALA A 169 6.85 -13.26 -3.65
CA ALA A 169 6.93 -13.69 -5.03
C ALA A 169 8.35 -14.16 -5.38
N TYR A 170 8.41 -15.23 -6.17
CA TYR A 170 9.63 -15.88 -6.60
C TYR A 170 9.71 -15.94 -8.13
N SER A 171 10.90 -15.93 -8.68
CA SER A 171 11.12 -16.13 -10.11
C SER A 171 12.52 -16.68 -10.40
N ARG A 172 12.69 -17.28 -11.57
CA ARG A 172 13.98 -17.68 -12.11
C ARG A 172 14.27 -16.86 -13.38
N ALA A 173 15.37 -16.14 -13.39
CA ALA A 173 15.85 -15.51 -14.61
C ALA A 173 16.49 -16.55 -15.53
N VAL A 174 15.99 -16.67 -16.76
CA VAL A 174 16.55 -17.57 -17.79
C VAL A 174 17.40 -16.82 -18.81
N SER A 175 17.45 -15.49 -18.73
CA SER A 175 18.25 -14.63 -19.61
C SER A 175 18.73 -13.39 -18.86
N ALA A 176 19.79 -12.73 -19.38
CA ALA A 176 20.30 -11.47 -18.83
C ALA A 176 19.24 -10.35 -18.87
N ASP A 177 18.39 -10.33 -19.90
CA ASP A 177 17.29 -9.37 -20.00
C ASP A 177 16.20 -9.65 -18.96
N GLY A 178 15.84 -10.93 -18.76
CA GLY A 178 14.93 -11.34 -17.71
C GLY A 178 15.43 -10.95 -16.32
N GLN A 179 16.73 -11.14 -16.05
CA GLN A 179 17.33 -10.71 -14.79
C GLN A 179 17.21 -9.19 -14.59
N ARG A 180 17.55 -8.38 -15.60
CA ARG A 180 17.41 -6.92 -15.53
C ARG A 180 15.98 -6.48 -15.27
N ILE A 181 14.99 -7.13 -15.89
CA ILE A 181 13.57 -6.85 -15.67
C ILE A 181 13.18 -7.19 -14.23
N LEU A 182 13.54 -8.38 -13.73
CA LEU A 182 13.24 -8.79 -12.36
C LEU A 182 13.84 -7.81 -11.33
N GLU A 183 15.10 -7.41 -11.51
CA GLU A 183 15.76 -6.45 -10.64
C GLU A 183 15.10 -5.06 -10.72
N ALA A 184 14.71 -4.60 -11.91
CA ALA A 184 14.03 -3.33 -12.11
C ALA A 184 12.66 -3.25 -11.44
N ILE A 185 11.93 -4.38 -11.35
CA ILE A 185 10.65 -4.46 -10.63
C ILE A 185 10.82 -4.77 -9.13
N GLY A 186 12.04 -4.95 -8.66
CA GLY A 186 12.38 -5.03 -7.25
C GLY A 186 12.64 -6.44 -6.70
N PHE A 187 12.76 -7.46 -7.56
CA PHE A 187 13.25 -8.77 -7.13
C PHE A 187 14.72 -8.71 -6.76
N GLN A 188 15.10 -9.40 -5.72
CA GLN A 188 16.48 -9.55 -5.26
C GLN A 188 16.98 -10.95 -5.56
N ARG A 189 18.25 -11.09 -5.89
CA ARG A 189 18.88 -12.38 -6.11
C ARG A 189 19.03 -13.13 -4.79
N GLY A 190 18.77 -14.43 -4.83
CA GLY A 190 18.69 -15.29 -3.66
C GLY A 190 17.29 -15.27 -3.06
N ALA A 191 16.72 -16.43 -2.84
CA ALA A 191 15.41 -16.62 -2.25
C ALA A 191 15.49 -17.39 -0.96
N THR A 192 14.58 -17.14 -0.06
CA THR A 192 14.44 -17.87 1.21
C THR A 192 12.97 -18.20 1.44
N PHE A 193 12.72 -19.40 1.96
CA PHE A 193 11.39 -19.79 2.45
C PHE A 193 11.58 -20.60 3.73
N ARG A 194 11.00 -20.13 4.84
CA ARG A 194 11.30 -20.68 6.18
C ARG A 194 12.81 -20.67 6.43
N ASN A 195 13.39 -21.83 6.74
CA ASN A 195 14.82 -21.99 7.05
C ASN A 195 15.67 -22.47 5.86
N LYS A 196 15.09 -22.51 4.65
CA LYS A 196 15.76 -22.96 3.42
C LYS A 196 16.12 -21.77 2.53
N SER A 197 17.17 -21.91 1.72
CA SER A 197 17.61 -20.87 0.79
C SER A 197 17.90 -21.43 -0.59
N ALA A 198 17.59 -20.63 -1.62
CA ALA A 198 17.81 -20.94 -3.04
C ALA A 198 18.54 -19.77 -3.73
N PRO A 199 19.88 -19.78 -3.84
CA PRO A 199 20.65 -18.68 -4.44
C PRO A 199 20.37 -18.42 -5.91
N HIS A 200 19.84 -19.41 -6.64
CA HIS A 200 19.54 -19.36 -8.06
C HIS A 200 18.17 -18.73 -8.40
N LEU A 201 17.33 -18.52 -7.38
CA LEU A 201 16.05 -17.85 -7.52
C LEU A 201 16.16 -16.37 -7.19
N HIS A 202 15.24 -15.58 -7.72
CA HIS A 202 14.99 -14.20 -7.33
C HIS A 202 13.74 -14.16 -6.47
N MET A 203 13.75 -13.30 -5.45
CA MET A 203 12.66 -13.14 -4.51
C MET A 203 12.24 -11.68 -4.41
N TYR A 204 10.95 -11.47 -4.45
CA TYR A 204 10.32 -10.21 -4.14
C TYR A 204 9.57 -10.35 -2.81
N ARG A 205 10.15 -9.82 -1.75
CA ARG A 205 9.54 -9.89 -0.41
C ARG A 205 8.35 -8.95 -0.32
N ARG A 206 7.19 -9.48 0.00
CA ARG A 206 5.95 -8.73 0.19
C ARG A 206 5.55 -8.61 1.65
N ALA A 207 5.81 -9.63 2.45
CA ALA A 207 5.39 -9.71 3.85
C ALA A 207 5.96 -8.61 4.77
N ASN A 208 7.12 -8.00 4.41
CA ASN A 208 7.77 -6.97 5.22
C ASN A 208 7.75 -5.55 4.60
N ARG A 209 7.02 -5.32 3.51
CA ARG A 209 7.01 -4.00 2.87
C ARG A 209 6.05 -3.00 3.48
N ASP A 210 5.05 -3.47 4.21
CA ASP A 210 3.96 -2.61 4.66
C ASP A 210 4.31 -1.77 5.88
N THR A 211 5.34 -2.12 6.64
CA THR A 211 5.72 -1.36 7.83
C THR A 211 6.59 -0.14 7.52
N ASP A 212 7.44 -0.20 6.48
CA ASP A 212 8.40 0.87 6.19
C ASP A 212 7.91 1.89 5.15
N ASN A 213 6.96 1.53 4.29
CA ASN A 213 6.43 2.40 3.23
C ASN A 213 4.93 2.73 3.37
N CYS A 214 4.22 2.10 4.29
CA CYS A 214 2.83 2.42 4.55
C CYS A 214 2.75 3.65 5.45
N PRO A 215 1.93 4.65 5.11
CA PRO A 215 1.67 5.75 6.04
C PRO A 215 1.16 5.22 7.37
N LEU A 216 1.60 5.82 8.49
CA LEU A 216 1.22 5.40 9.85
C LEU A 216 -0.30 5.32 10.04
N TYR A 217 -1.06 6.13 9.30
CA TYR A 217 -2.52 6.21 9.35
C TYR A 217 -3.26 5.27 8.37
N ASP A 218 -2.55 4.50 7.58
CA ASP A 218 -3.14 3.48 6.69
C ASP A 218 -2.71 2.07 7.11
N GLY A 219 -2.53 1.90 8.40
CA GLY A 219 -2.11 0.65 9.02
C GLY A 219 -3.01 -0.50 8.61
N TYR A 220 -2.39 -1.58 8.17
CA TYR A 220 -3.04 -2.84 7.88
C TYR A 220 -3.61 -3.45 9.17
N ARG A 221 -4.91 -3.76 9.14
CA ARG A 221 -5.48 -4.69 10.11
C ARG A 221 -5.05 -6.09 9.70
N GLY A 222 -3.92 -6.56 10.17
CA GLY A 222 -3.59 -7.96 10.14
C GLY A 222 -4.75 -8.76 10.76
N ARG A 223 -4.93 -10.03 10.44
CA ARG A 223 -5.80 -10.93 11.21
C ARG A 223 -5.19 -10.97 12.62
N GLY A 224 -5.58 -9.95 13.42
CA GLY A 224 -4.84 -9.50 14.56
C GLY A 224 -4.75 -10.53 15.67
N ASN A 225 -3.57 -10.74 16.11
CA ASN A 225 -3.35 -11.09 17.48
C ASN A 225 -3.83 -9.92 18.36
N ALA A 226 -4.38 -10.18 19.52
CA ALA A 226 -4.99 -9.19 20.41
C ALA A 226 -4.06 -8.05 20.90
N GLY A 227 -2.83 -7.94 20.36
CA GLY A 227 -1.84 -6.92 20.65
C GLY A 227 -1.44 -6.01 19.49
N ASP A 228 -1.92 -6.26 18.27
CA ASP A 228 -1.51 -5.48 17.10
C ASP A 228 -2.19 -4.11 17.10
N LEU A 229 -1.39 -3.06 17.07
CA LEU A 229 -1.86 -1.68 16.98
C LEU A 229 -1.90 -1.25 15.52
N SER A 230 -3.01 -0.64 15.09
CA SER A 230 -3.12 -0.02 13.78
C SER A 230 -3.88 1.28 13.83
N VAL A 231 -3.63 2.17 12.87
CA VAL A 231 -4.34 3.45 12.72
C VAL A 231 -4.81 3.57 11.28
N THR A 232 -6.05 3.99 11.10
CA THR A 232 -6.64 4.26 9.78
C THR A 232 -7.42 5.55 9.78
N ILE A 233 -7.65 6.13 8.60
CA ILE A 233 -8.56 7.26 8.44
C ILE A 233 -10.00 6.76 8.29
N ALA A 234 -10.93 7.39 8.96
CA ALA A 234 -12.37 7.18 8.78
C ALA A 234 -12.80 7.67 7.40
N ARG A 235 -13.40 6.78 6.59
CA ARG A 235 -13.81 7.06 5.20
C ARG A 235 -15.27 6.70 4.92
N THR A 236 -15.92 6.04 5.85
CA THR A 236 -17.31 5.60 5.75
C THR A 236 -18.12 6.13 6.92
N LEU A 237 -19.43 6.17 6.79
CA LEU A 237 -20.31 6.52 7.89
C LEU A 237 -20.10 5.57 9.09
N GLU A 238 -19.90 4.29 8.83
CA GLU A 238 -19.62 3.30 9.88
C GLU A 238 -18.33 3.64 10.64
N ASP A 239 -17.29 4.10 9.95
CA ASP A 239 -16.07 4.57 10.60
C ASP A 239 -16.32 5.79 11.49
N VAL A 240 -17.15 6.74 11.04
CA VAL A 240 -17.54 7.91 11.84
C VAL A 240 -18.33 7.46 13.08
N MET A 241 -19.22 6.50 12.95
CA MET A 241 -19.95 5.92 14.10
C MET A 241 -19.02 5.28 15.13
N ARG A 242 -17.95 4.59 14.68
CA ARG A 242 -16.89 4.07 15.57
C ARG A 242 -16.18 5.18 16.32
N VAL A 243 -15.79 6.27 15.62
CA VAL A 243 -15.17 7.45 16.23
C VAL A 243 -16.09 8.06 17.29
N THR A 244 -17.36 8.26 16.93
CA THR A 244 -18.37 8.83 17.85
C THR A 244 -18.55 7.96 19.09
N SER A 245 -18.61 6.63 18.93
CA SER A 245 -18.73 5.69 20.06
C SER A 245 -17.52 5.77 20.99
N ILE A 246 -16.29 5.86 20.45
CA ILE A 246 -15.07 6.03 21.27
C ILE A 246 -15.12 7.35 22.04
N ARG A 247 -15.50 8.45 21.39
CA ARG A 247 -15.58 9.78 21.98
C ARG A 247 -16.65 9.84 23.06
N SER A 248 -17.82 9.28 22.80
CA SER A 248 -18.89 9.19 23.81
C SER A 248 -18.45 8.43 25.06
N ALA A 249 -17.78 7.28 24.87
CA ALA A 249 -17.28 6.50 25.99
C ALA A 249 -16.23 7.26 26.82
N VAL A 250 -15.33 8.01 26.18
CA VAL A 250 -14.23 8.70 26.87
C VAL A 250 -14.65 10.07 27.39
N TYR A 251 -15.28 10.91 26.56
CA TYR A 251 -15.58 12.29 26.97
C TYR A 251 -16.88 12.38 27.74
N MET A 252 -17.96 11.75 27.26
CA MET A 252 -19.25 11.86 27.90
C MET A 252 -19.38 10.92 29.12
N SER A 253 -18.98 9.64 28.96
CA SER A 253 -19.19 8.66 30.03
C SER A 253 -18.12 8.72 31.12
N GLU A 254 -16.83 8.93 30.77
CA GLU A 254 -15.76 8.96 31.77
C GLU A 254 -15.42 10.38 32.29
N GLN A 255 -15.53 11.42 31.44
CA GLN A 255 -15.17 12.80 31.79
C GLN A 255 -16.40 13.68 32.03
N GLU A 256 -17.60 13.13 31.90
CA GLU A 256 -18.88 13.81 32.10
C GLU A 256 -19.02 15.12 31.28
N CYS A 257 -18.34 15.17 30.12
CA CYS A 257 -18.39 16.30 29.21
C CYS A 257 -19.82 16.48 28.68
N PRO A 258 -20.41 17.69 28.72
CA PRO A 258 -21.73 17.95 28.16
C PRO A 258 -21.79 17.62 26.67
N TYR A 259 -22.97 17.17 26.20
CA TYR A 259 -23.18 16.74 24.81
C TYR A 259 -22.78 17.82 23.79
N ASP A 260 -23.23 19.06 23.98
CA ASP A 260 -23.00 20.17 23.06
C ASP A 260 -21.53 20.63 23.04
N GLU A 261 -20.77 20.36 24.10
CA GLU A 261 -19.33 20.63 24.15
C GLU A 261 -18.53 19.56 23.41
N GLU A 262 -18.96 18.30 23.47
CA GLU A 262 -18.29 17.23 22.74
C GLU A 262 -18.62 17.24 21.24
N PHE A 263 -19.90 17.40 20.89
CA PHE A 263 -20.38 17.43 19.50
C PHE A 263 -20.56 18.86 19.02
N ASP A 264 -19.45 19.53 18.75
CA ASP A 264 -19.32 20.95 18.43
C ASP A 264 -19.66 21.33 16.98
N GLY A 265 -20.26 20.42 16.21
CA GLY A 265 -20.66 20.63 14.81
C GLY A 265 -19.53 20.62 13.78
N ASN A 266 -18.27 20.34 14.17
CA ASN A 266 -17.11 20.38 13.28
C ASN A 266 -16.72 19.01 12.72
N ASP A 267 -17.48 17.97 12.96
CA ASP A 267 -17.08 16.59 12.62
C ASP A 267 -17.10 16.32 11.12
N PHE A 268 -18.04 16.90 10.38
CA PHE A 268 -18.14 16.73 8.91
C PHE A 268 -17.07 17.49 8.13
N SER A 269 -16.44 18.50 8.71
CA SER A 269 -15.35 19.26 8.09
C SER A 269 -13.96 18.80 8.50
N ALA A 270 -13.88 17.70 9.24
CA ALA A 270 -12.65 17.19 9.82
C ALA A 270 -12.25 15.83 9.22
N THR A 271 -10.96 15.49 9.34
CA THR A 271 -10.47 14.14 9.13
C THR A 271 -10.37 13.43 10.48
N HIS A 272 -10.95 12.26 10.59
CA HIS A 272 -10.90 11.43 11.79
C HIS A 272 -9.96 10.24 11.58
N LEU A 273 -9.08 10.01 12.55
CA LEU A 273 -8.27 8.80 12.64
C LEU A 273 -8.86 7.86 13.68
N ILE A 274 -8.84 6.58 13.37
CA ILE A 274 -9.27 5.51 14.27
C ILE A 274 -8.07 4.64 14.58
N GLY A 275 -7.81 4.43 15.86
CA GLY A 275 -6.82 3.48 16.34
C GLY A 275 -7.48 2.17 16.77
N TYR A 276 -6.89 1.07 16.40
CA TYR A 276 -7.36 -0.28 16.72
C TYR A 276 -6.35 -1.03 17.57
N VAL A 277 -6.86 -1.88 18.45
CA VAL A 277 -6.11 -2.95 19.11
C VAL A 277 -6.70 -4.27 18.60
N GLY A 278 -5.95 -4.98 17.76
CA GLY A 278 -6.52 -6.07 16.96
C GLY A 278 -7.66 -5.53 16.07
N ASN A 279 -8.88 -6.03 16.26
CA ASN A 279 -10.07 -5.60 15.52
C ASN A 279 -10.94 -4.60 16.30
N GLU A 280 -10.59 -4.27 17.54
CA GLU A 280 -11.37 -3.37 18.38
C GLU A 280 -11.05 -1.89 18.12
N PRO A 281 -12.04 -1.05 17.78
CA PRO A 281 -11.85 0.38 17.70
C PRO A 281 -11.63 0.95 19.11
N ALA A 282 -10.39 1.29 19.41
CA ALA A 282 -9.89 1.55 20.76
C ALA A 282 -9.53 3.01 21.03
N GLY A 283 -9.28 3.80 19.99
CA GLY A 283 -8.95 5.22 20.12
C GLY A 283 -9.23 6.01 18.85
N CYS A 284 -9.23 7.33 18.97
CA CYS A 284 -9.45 8.23 17.84
C CYS A 284 -8.72 9.56 18.00
N LEU A 285 -8.64 10.30 16.91
CA LEU A 285 -8.12 11.66 16.84
C LEU A 285 -8.88 12.42 15.75
N ARG A 286 -9.18 13.69 15.98
CA ARG A 286 -9.74 14.59 14.97
C ARG A 286 -8.67 15.57 14.50
N VAL A 287 -8.59 15.79 13.19
CA VAL A 287 -7.73 16.78 12.56
C VAL A 287 -8.60 17.74 11.76
N ARG A 288 -8.49 19.04 12.04
CA ARG A 288 -9.12 20.11 11.26
C ARG A 288 -8.05 20.90 10.51
N TYR A 289 -8.41 21.39 9.34
CA TYR A 289 -7.49 22.13 8.48
C TYR A 289 -7.90 23.59 8.37
N PHE A 290 -6.92 24.47 8.53
CA PHE A 290 -7.03 25.91 8.36
C PHE A 290 -6.03 26.34 7.27
N ALA A 291 -6.01 27.63 6.92
CA ALA A 291 -5.22 28.10 5.78
C ALA A 291 -3.73 27.73 5.91
N ASP A 292 -3.12 27.98 7.06
CA ASP A 292 -1.66 27.85 7.29
C ASP A 292 -1.27 26.88 8.41
N PHE A 293 -2.25 26.29 9.08
CA PHE A 293 -2.02 25.31 10.14
C PHE A 293 -3.10 24.21 10.16
N ALA A 294 -2.75 23.07 10.74
CA ALA A 294 -3.71 22.01 11.05
C ALA A 294 -3.92 21.93 12.58
N LYS A 295 -5.17 21.75 13.01
CA LYS A 295 -5.51 21.58 14.43
C LYS A 295 -5.71 20.10 14.74
N ILE A 296 -4.92 19.60 15.70
CA ILE A 296 -5.07 18.25 16.26
C ILE A 296 -5.90 18.37 17.54
N GLU A 297 -6.99 17.61 17.61
CA GLU A 297 -7.94 17.66 18.73
C GLU A 297 -8.68 16.33 18.91
N ARG A 298 -9.46 16.22 19.99
CA ARG A 298 -10.30 15.05 20.28
C ARG A 298 -9.52 13.72 20.31
N LEU A 299 -8.28 13.74 20.86
CA LEU A 299 -7.55 12.50 21.11
C LEU A 299 -8.24 11.74 22.26
N ALA A 300 -8.78 10.58 21.96
CA ALA A 300 -9.41 9.70 22.94
C ALA A 300 -8.90 8.28 22.81
N VAL A 301 -8.68 7.61 23.95
CA VAL A 301 -8.40 6.17 24.01
C VAL A 301 -9.24 5.56 25.11
N ARG A 302 -10.02 4.55 24.77
CA ARG A 302 -10.88 3.81 25.72
C ARG A 302 -10.05 3.27 26.88
N ARG A 303 -10.61 3.31 28.08
CA ARG A 303 -9.93 3.04 29.34
C ARG A 303 -9.15 1.74 29.36
N GLU A 304 -9.73 0.67 28.84
CA GLU A 304 -9.15 -0.66 28.80
C GLU A 304 -7.89 -0.77 27.93
N PHE A 305 -7.71 0.15 26.97
CA PHE A 305 -6.57 0.17 26.03
C PHE A 305 -5.49 1.22 26.36
N ARG A 306 -5.62 2.00 27.44
CA ARG A 306 -4.66 3.10 27.79
C ARG A 306 -3.27 2.59 28.17
N LYS A 307 -3.14 1.32 28.56
CA LYS A 307 -1.84 0.72 28.87
C LYS A 307 -1.06 0.31 27.62
N THR A 308 -1.68 0.42 26.44
CA THR A 308 -1.02 0.19 25.16
C THR A 308 -0.31 1.46 24.68
N ARG A 309 0.47 1.35 23.60
CA ARG A 309 1.10 2.50 22.93
C ARG A 309 0.18 3.19 21.90
N LEU A 310 -1.11 2.87 21.89
CA LEU A 310 -2.06 3.33 20.88
C LEU A 310 -2.15 4.85 20.76
N ALA A 311 -2.23 5.58 21.89
CA ALA A 311 -2.26 7.04 21.87
C ALA A 311 -1.06 7.64 21.13
N PHE A 312 0.14 7.08 21.32
CA PHE A 312 1.35 7.52 20.62
C PHE A 312 1.27 7.24 19.11
N GLN A 313 0.75 6.08 18.72
CA GLN A 313 0.57 5.72 17.31
C GLN A 313 -0.42 6.67 16.63
N ILE A 314 -1.56 6.94 17.26
CA ILE A 314 -2.59 7.83 16.72
C ILE A 314 -2.06 9.25 16.52
N VAL A 315 -1.35 9.81 17.51
CA VAL A 315 -0.77 11.17 17.40
C VAL A 315 0.27 11.24 16.30
N ARG A 316 1.20 10.25 16.22
CA ARG A 316 2.18 10.17 15.14
C ARG A 316 1.52 10.09 13.77
N ALA A 317 0.47 9.28 13.65
CA ALA A 317 -0.30 9.16 12.42
C ALA A 317 -0.96 10.48 12.02
N GLY A 318 -1.52 11.23 12.98
CA GLY A 318 -2.09 12.55 12.76
C GLY A 318 -1.04 13.59 12.31
N ILE A 319 0.13 13.59 12.93
CA ILE A 319 1.24 14.46 12.52
C ILE A 319 1.69 14.13 11.10
N GLU A 320 1.86 12.85 10.78
CA GLU A 320 2.30 12.41 9.45
C GLU A 320 1.26 12.71 8.37
N LEU A 321 -0.02 12.56 8.67
CA LEU A 321 -1.10 12.99 7.78
C LEU A 321 -1.01 14.48 7.46
N CYS A 322 -0.81 15.33 8.47
CA CYS A 322 -0.66 16.77 8.27
C CYS A 322 0.57 17.10 7.43
N ARG A 323 1.70 16.44 7.68
CA ARG A 323 2.92 16.60 6.89
C ARG A 323 2.71 16.18 5.42
N THR A 324 1.99 15.09 5.19
CA THR A 324 1.64 14.62 3.85
C THR A 324 0.74 15.61 3.12
N LYS A 325 -0.15 16.30 3.83
CA LYS A 325 -0.97 17.39 3.29
C LYS A 325 -0.20 18.71 3.12
N GLY A 326 1.08 18.77 3.49
CA GLY A 326 1.95 19.94 3.29
C GLY A 326 1.97 20.95 4.45
N TYR A 327 1.31 20.67 5.57
CA TYR A 327 1.29 21.57 6.71
C TYR A 327 2.66 21.63 7.40
N ARG A 328 3.07 22.86 7.73
CA ARG A 328 4.31 23.17 8.45
C ARG A 328 4.09 23.44 9.93
N ARG A 329 2.86 23.75 10.30
CA ARG A 329 2.48 24.08 11.68
C ARG A 329 1.25 23.30 12.10
N LEU A 330 1.37 22.65 13.25
CA LEU A 330 0.26 21.98 13.90
C LEU A 330 -0.04 22.70 15.21
N TYR A 331 -1.33 22.81 15.51
CA TYR A 331 -1.86 23.52 16.65
C TYR A 331 -2.79 22.61 17.44
N GLY A 332 -2.91 22.81 18.72
CA GLY A 332 -3.83 22.06 19.56
C GLY A 332 -4.09 22.73 20.90
N HIS A 333 -5.06 22.18 21.62
CA HIS A 333 -5.34 22.51 23.00
C HIS A 333 -5.00 21.31 23.88
N SER A 334 -4.15 21.50 24.86
CA SER A 334 -3.76 20.45 25.79
C SER A 334 -4.26 20.78 27.22
N GLN A 335 -4.85 19.78 27.87
CA GLN A 335 -4.97 19.88 29.33
C GLN A 335 -3.56 20.07 29.94
N LYS A 336 -3.39 20.97 30.88
CA LYS A 336 -2.09 21.28 31.52
C LYS A 336 -1.37 20.02 31.99
N ARG A 337 -2.09 19.08 32.59
CA ARG A 337 -1.53 17.80 33.06
C ARG A 337 -0.94 16.89 31.93
N LEU A 338 -1.30 17.13 30.65
CA LEU A 338 -0.87 16.35 29.51
C LEU A 338 0.26 17.02 28.70
N LEU A 339 0.81 18.14 29.13
CA LEU A 339 1.90 18.84 28.43
C LEU A 339 3.11 17.93 28.22
N ASN A 340 3.49 17.10 29.19
CA ASN A 340 4.58 16.16 29.06
C ASN A 340 4.30 15.06 28.00
N PHE A 341 3.05 14.66 27.83
CA PHE A 341 2.67 13.72 26.79
C PHE A 341 2.85 14.34 25.41
N TRP A 342 2.33 15.56 25.20
CA TRP A 342 2.44 16.27 23.92
C TRP A 342 3.88 16.69 23.61
N GLY A 343 4.67 17.05 24.63
CA GLY A 343 6.09 17.37 24.50
C GLY A 343 6.93 16.24 23.89
N ARG A 344 6.54 14.98 24.07
CA ARG A 344 7.21 13.81 23.45
C ARG A 344 7.12 13.78 21.91
N PHE A 345 6.20 14.55 21.33
CA PHE A 345 6.06 14.72 19.89
C PHE A 345 6.67 16.04 19.41
N GLY A 346 7.20 16.85 20.31
CA GLY A 346 7.76 18.16 20.00
C GLY A 346 6.79 19.32 20.13
N PHE A 347 5.54 19.10 20.58
CA PHE A 347 4.65 20.20 20.89
C PHE A 347 5.15 21.02 22.08
N GLN A 348 5.01 22.33 21.98
CA GLN A 348 5.39 23.29 23.01
C GLN A 348 4.21 24.24 23.29
N PRO A 349 4.08 24.78 24.49
CA PRO A 349 3.13 25.87 24.76
C PRO A 349 3.35 27.03 23.80
N LEU A 350 2.28 27.56 23.25
CA LEU A 350 2.32 28.70 22.33
C LEU A 350 2.77 29.96 23.12
N LYS A 351 3.84 30.62 22.65
CA LYS A 351 4.27 31.89 23.27
C LYS A 351 3.19 32.95 23.13
N GLY A 352 2.76 33.52 24.26
CA GLY A 352 1.63 34.47 24.30
C GLY A 352 0.25 33.82 24.13
N GLY A 353 0.19 32.48 24.10
CA GLY A 353 -1.05 31.72 24.06
C GLY A 353 -1.90 31.91 25.31
N LYS A 354 -3.19 31.64 25.18
CA LYS A 354 -4.17 31.78 26.24
C LYS A 354 -4.29 30.50 27.05
N GLU A 355 -4.51 30.66 28.35
CA GLU A 355 -5.04 29.62 29.21
C GLU A 355 -6.54 29.78 29.31
N PHE A 356 -7.28 28.69 29.31
CA PHE A 356 -8.74 28.70 29.38
C PHE A 356 -9.27 27.42 29.98
N ASN A 357 -10.50 27.46 30.46
CA ASN A 357 -11.21 26.29 30.97
C ASN A 357 -12.15 25.75 29.91
N PHE A 358 -12.17 24.44 29.76
CA PHE A 358 -13.11 23.72 28.92
C PHE A 358 -13.48 22.40 29.59
N SER A 359 -14.77 22.15 29.74
CA SER A 359 -15.30 20.95 30.41
C SER A 359 -14.59 20.66 31.75
N ASP A 360 -14.53 21.66 32.62
CA ASP A 360 -13.94 21.61 33.98
C ASP A 360 -12.43 21.38 34.07
N PHE A 361 -11.72 21.40 32.92
CA PHE A 361 -10.27 21.26 32.88
C PHE A 361 -9.56 22.53 32.41
N ASP A 362 -8.35 22.75 32.95
CA ASP A 362 -7.45 23.81 32.48
C ASP A 362 -6.72 23.40 31.24
N TYR A 363 -6.84 24.21 30.19
CA TYR A 363 -6.16 24.02 28.89
C TYR A 363 -5.17 25.14 28.61
N VAL A 364 -4.18 24.78 27.80
CA VAL A 364 -3.22 25.69 27.19
C VAL A 364 -3.13 25.42 25.69
N GLU A 365 -2.84 26.47 24.96
CA GLU A 365 -2.55 26.35 23.53
C GLU A 365 -1.16 25.74 23.33
N ILE A 366 -1.06 24.75 22.41
CA ILE A 366 0.20 24.10 22.05
C ILE A 366 0.44 24.17 20.56
N VAL A 367 1.70 24.23 20.14
CA VAL A 367 2.11 24.30 18.75
C VAL A 367 3.28 23.35 18.49
N LEU A 368 3.31 22.81 17.28
CA LEU A 368 4.42 22.03 16.74
C LEU A 368 4.78 22.57 15.35
N ASP A 369 5.99 23.07 15.18
CA ASP A 369 6.55 23.35 13.87
C ASP A 369 7.18 22.08 13.28
N THR A 370 6.86 21.77 12.04
CA THR A 370 7.31 20.55 11.35
C THR A 370 7.66 20.84 9.90
N THR A 371 8.31 19.89 9.24
CA THR A 371 8.58 19.95 7.81
C THR A 371 7.55 19.12 7.05
N PRO A 372 7.04 19.61 5.90
CA PRO A 372 6.18 18.80 5.03
C PRO A 372 6.87 17.51 4.63
N HIS A 373 6.08 16.49 4.35
CA HIS A 373 6.58 15.23 3.78
C HIS A 373 7.23 15.52 2.40
N PRO A 374 8.36 14.87 2.03
CA PRO A 374 9.00 15.07 0.71
C PRO A 374 8.05 14.85 -0.47
N LYS A 375 7.03 14.01 -0.31
CA LYS A 375 5.96 13.76 -1.29
C LYS A 375 4.64 14.37 -0.83
N ALA A 376 4.67 15.58 -0.27
CA ALA A 376 3.45 16.27 0.16
C ALA A 376 2.54 16.54 -1.03
N ILE A 377 1.23 16.43 -0.78
CA ILE A 377 0.20 16.75 -1.78
C ILE A 377 0.22 18.24 -2.06
N SER A 378 0.39 18.62 -3.33
CA SER A 378 0.46 20.01 -3.77
C SER A 378 -0.13 20.17 -5.17
N ILE A 379 -0.40 21.42 -5.58
CA ILE A 379 -0.74 21.70 -6.96
C ILE A 379 0.43 21.25 -7.85
N GLY A 380 0.11 20.49 -8.91
CA GLY A 380 1.11 19.95 -9.83
C GLY A 380 1.41 18.46 -9.63
N VAL A 381 0.94 17.82 -8.56
CA VAL A 381 0.95 16.35 -8.51
C VAL A 381 0.00 15.78 -9.56
N ASP A 382 0.22 14.51 -9.95
CA ASP A 382 -0.65 13.84 -10.91
C ASP A 382 -2.13 13.94 -10.46
N PRO A 383 -3.04 14.43 -11.33
CA PRO A 383 -4.47 14.56 -11.02
C PRO A 383 -5.12 13.27 -10.51
N TYR A 384 -4.61 12.12 -10.93
CA TYR A 384 -5.08 10.83 -10.41
C TYR A 384 -4.83 10.68 -8.91
N ILE A 385 -3.71 11.19 -8.40
CA ILE A 385 -3.39 11.18 -6.96
C ILE A 385 -4.39 12.06 -6.20
N MET A 386 -4.70 13.24 -6.74
CA MET A 386 -5.63 14.19 -6.08
C MET A 386 -7.04 13.64 -5.88
N ILE A 387 -7.48 12.70 -6.72
CA ILE A 387 -8.82 12.09 -6.65
C ILE A 387 -8.85 10.84 -5.75
N ARG A 388 -7.69 10.35 -5.32
CA ARG A 388 -7.63 9.20 -4.41
C ARG A 388 -8.27 9.54 -3.05
N PRO A 389 -8.84 8.55 -2.36
CA PRO A 389 -9.44 8.76 -1.03
C PRO A 389 -8.45 9.39 -0.06
N GLU A 390 -8.97 10.20 0.86
CA GLU A 390 -8.20 10.85 1.93
C GLU A 390 -7.27 9.83 2.63
N GLY A 391 -5.98 10.18 2.71
CA GLY A 391 -4.93 9.35 3.30
C GLY A 391 -4.47 8.15 2.45
N ARG A 392 -5.11 7.86 1.32
CA ARG A 392 -4.76 6.75 0.42
C ARG A 392 -4.15 7.21 -0.90
N TRP A 393 -3.43 8.31 -0.89
CA TRP A 393 -2.80 8.88 -2.10
C TRP A 393 -1.71 7.98 -2.71
N HIS A 394 -1.19 7.02 -1.95
CA HIS A 394 -0.21 6.02 -2.38
C HIS A 394 -0.83 4.78 -3.05
N VAL A 395 -2.16 4.63 -3.01
CA VAL A 395 -2.88 3.47 -3.56
C VAL A 395 -3.72 3.90 -4.77
N PRO A 396 -3.69 3.16 -5.89
CA PRO A 396 -4.52 3.43 -7.05
C PRO A 396 -6.00 3.59 -6.68
N GLY A 397 -6.63 4.64 -7.22
CA GLY A 397 -7.98 5.04 -6.86
C GLY A 397 -9.02 4.72 -7.93
N ILE A 398 -10.14 5.46 -7.87
CA ILE A 398 -11.29 5.25 -8.76
C ILE A 398 -10.96 5.56 -10.22
N LEU A 399 -10.14 6.60 -10.49
CA LEU A 399 -9.84 7.00 -11.87
C LEU A 399 -9.02 5.96 -12.60
N GLU A 400 -8.03 5.39 -11.94
CA GLU A 400 -7.22 4.32 -12.52
C GLU A 400 -8.11 3.11 -12.84
N ARG A 401 -9.05 2.76 -11.97
CA ARG A 401 -10.04 1.69 -12.19
C ARG A 401 -11.08 2.08 -13.24
N SER A 402 -11.55 3.33 -13.22
CA SER A 402 -12.51 3.85 -14.21
C SER A 402 -11.93 3.82 -15.63
N ALA A 403 -10.62 4.01 -15.76
CA ALA A 403 -9.95 3.89 -17.05
C ALA A 403 -9.99 2.46 -17.63
N ILE A 404 -10.29 1.45 -16.83
CA ILE A 404 -10.33 0.02 -17.22
C ILE A 404 -11.74 -0.42 -17.67
N ARG A 405 -12.80 0.26 -17.23
CA ARG A 405 -14.17 -0.14 -17.58
C ARG A 405 -14.60 0.30 -18.98
N PRO A 406 -15.60 -0.36 -19.61
CA PRO A 406 -16.20 0.08 -20.86
C PRO A 406 -16.78 1.49 -20.76
N VAL A 407 -16.88 2.17 -21.91
CA VAL A 407 -17.56 3.45 -22.02
C VAL A 407 -19.05 3.28 -21.64
N THR A 408 -19.50 4.03 -20.62
CA THR A 408 -20.88 3.95 -20.12
C THR A 408 -21.79 5.04 -20.70
N CYS A 409 -21.22 6.07 -21.33
CA CYS A 409 -22.00 7.15 -21.95
C CYS A 409 -22.23 6.87 -23.44
N PRO A 410 -23.47 6.57 -23.90
CA PRO A 410 -23.76 6.25 -25.30
C PRO A 410 -23.38 7.36 -26.29
N SER A 411 -23.47 8.63 -25.88
CA SER A 411 -23.09 9.78 -26.73
C SER A 411 -21.59 9.83 -27.02
N VAL A 412 -20.75 9.49 -26.03
CA VAL A 412 -19.28 9.44 -26.19
C VAL A 412 -18.89 8.24 -27.05
N ALA A 413 -19.58 7.11 -26.91
CA ALA A 413 -19.35 5.93 -27.73
C ALA A 413 -19.62 6.24 -29.21
N LYS A 414 -20.77 6.85 -29.52
CA LYS A 414 -21.14 7.28 -30.88
C LYS A 414 -20.17 8.29 -31.47
N GLN A 415 -19.67 9.24 -30.69
CA GLN A 415 -18.69 10.23 -31.16
C GLN A 415 -17.32 9.58 -31.49
N ARG A 416 -16.89 8.58 -30.75
CA ARG A 416 -15.66 7.82 -31.02
C ARG A 416 -15.78 6.95 -32.27
N GLU A 417 -16.95 6.39 -32.55
CA GLU A 417 -17.22 5.66 -33.80
C GLU A 417 -17.16 6.59 -35.01
N ARG A 418 -17.77 7.79 -34.93
CA ARG A 418 -17.72 8.81 -35.98
C ARG A 418 -16.31 9.37 -36.25
N SER A 419 -15.46 9.43 -35.25
CA SER A 419 -14.07 9.92 -35.42
C SER A 419 -13.13 8.83 -35.96
N ARG A 420 -13.62 7.59 -36.13
CA ARG A 420 -12.88 6.44 -36.69
C ARG A 420 -13.35 6.02 -38.07
N ALA A 421 -14.51 6.56 -38.53
CA ALA A 421 -15.02 6.46 -39.88
C ALA A 421 -14.59 7.67 -40.72
#